data_3c5a162d2bd6cc7998bcbb556b3796b1
#
_entry.id   3c5a162d2bd6cc7998bcbb556b3796b1
#
_cell.length_a   1.000
_cell.length_b   1.000
_cell.length_c   1.000
_cell.angle_alpha   90.00
_cell.angle_beta   90.00
_cell.angle_gamma   90.00
#
_symmetry.space_group_name_H-M   'P 1'
#
loop_
_entity.id
_entity.type
_entity.pdbx_description
1 polymer ?
#
loop_
_entity_poly.entity_id
_entity_poly.type
_entity_poly.pdbx_seq_one_letter_code
_entity_poly.pdbx_strand_id
1 'polypeptide(L)'
;MKDNKNEKIKIISSVTLAIVALVWGTIFAVIKDTLSIVQPFSLMMLRFGFSALLLSILYIGKIRKARIKDIKNGGIIGIFMFLAFYFMIISIKNTTASKVSFIIGAYVLIVPFLAWVINKKKPDKYAVTGAVLATVGLGFLTIEKGIDFNVWDIAAVCCSFFFAAHMIAIEKYGKDSDPILATVIQFIVTAGIFVLLTGCFEGYDFSILPRIKWTLGYLVVISTVIPFAIQTAVQKYISSTSTALILTLQSVFGAVFAVWYLDERMTLQMGIGCVLVFVAIVTQETKWKFLTKKD
;
A
#
# COMPACT_ATOMS: atom_id res chain seq x y z
N MET A 1 31.89 0.10 -11.97
CA MET A 1 31.53 -0.74 -10.81
C MET A 1 30.40 -0.16 -9.92
N LYS A 2 30.38 1.14 -9.59
CA LYS A 2 29.29 1.76 -8.80
C LYS A 2 27.92 1.73 -9.49
N ASP A 3 27.84 1.94 -10.80
CA ASP A 3 26.58 1.91 -11.56
C ASP A 3 25.91 0.55 -11.56
N ASN A 4 26.70 -0.51 -11.78
CA ASN A 4 26.20 -1.89 -11.78
C ASN A 4 25.69 -2.33 -10.39
N LYS A 5 26.27 -1.81 -9.28
CA LYS A 5 25.79 -2.06 -7.92
C LYS A 5 24.46 -1.36 -7.65
N ASN A 6 24.32 -0.11 -8.10
CA ASN A 6 23.08 0.65 -7.92
C ASN A 6 21.92 0.07 -8.74
N GLU A 7 22.19 -0.41 -9.94
CA GLU A 7 21.19 -1.08 -10.78
C GLU A 7 20.71 -2.40 -10.15
N LYS A 8 21.64 -3.23 -9.64
CA LYS A 8 21.29 -4.45 -8.90
C LYS A 8 20.40 -4.16 -7.68
N ILE A 9 20.72 -3.12 -6.89
CA ILE A 9 19.90 -2.74 -5.72
C ILE A 9 18.48 -2.33 -6.15
N LYS A 10 18.33 -1.58 -7.24
CA LYS A 10 17.01 -1.21 -7.76
C LYS A 10 16.21 -2.43 -8.19
N ILE A 11 16.81 -3.36 -8.93
CA ILE A 11 16.13 -4.60 -9.36
C ILE A 11 15.67 -5.40 -8.14
N ILE A 12 16.56 -5.63 -7.15
CA ILE A 12 16.21 -6.33 -5.92
C ILE A 12 15.05 -5.63 -5.20
N SER A 13 15.10 -4.30 -5.10
CA SER A 13 14.04 -3.50 -4.48
C SER A 13 12.70 -3.65 -5.21
N SER A 14 12.71 -3.64 -6.54
CA SER A 14 11.50 -3.81 -7.36
C SER A 14 10.91 -5.23 -7.20
N VAL A 15 11.75 -6.26 -7.22
CA VAL A 15 11.31 -7.65 -7.00
C VAL A 15 10.75 -7.84 -5.59
N THR A 16 11.39 -7.26 -4.59
CA THR A 16 10.93 -7.33 -3.20
C THR A 16 9.57 -6.64 -3.01
N LEU A 17 9.34 -5.51 -3.70
CA LEU A 17 8.01 -4.87 -3.72
C LEU A 17 6.95 -5.68 -4.46
N ALA A 18 7.33 -6.41 -5.51
CA ALA A 18 6.40 -7.32 -6.18
C ALA A 18 5.92 -8.44 -5.24
N ILE A 19 6.81 -8.94 -4.36
CA ILE A 19 6.41 -9.89 -3.30
C ILE A 19 5.46 -9.22 -2.29
N VAL A 20 5.68 -7.97 -1.91
CA VAL A 20 4.75 -7.20 -1.08
C VAL A 20 3.38 -7.08 -1.77
N ALA A 21 3.37 -6.78 -3.06
CA ALA A 21 2.14 -6.67 -3.84
C ALA A 21 1.36 -8.01 -3.88
N LEU A 22 2.06 -9.15 -3.95
CA LEU A 22 1.43 -10.47 -3.88
C LEU A 22 0.68 -10.66 -2.55
N VAL A 23 1.30 -10.30 -1.43
CA VAL A 23 0.65 -10.35 -0.11
C VAL A 23 -0.55 -9.41 -0.04
N TRP A 24 -0.39 -8.18 -0.53
CA TRP A 24 -1.47 -7.19 -0.48
C TRP A 24 -2.63 -7.48 -1.45
N GLY A 25 -2.42 -8.34 -2.45
CA GLY A 25 -3.49 -8.81 -3.34
C GLY A 25 -4.63 -9.51 -2.61
N THR A 26 -4.36 -10.18 -1.50
CA THR A 26 -5.38 -10.91 -0.72
C THR A 26 -6.06 -10.09 0.38
N ILE A 27 -5.51 -8.91 0.73
CA ILE A 27 -5.86 -8.20 1.98
C ILE A 27 -7.28 -7.64 1.99
N PHE A 28 -7.79 -7.15 0.85
CA PHE A 28 -9.10 -6.51 0.79
C PHE A 28 -10.23 -7.49 1.13
N ALA A 29 -10.14 -8.72 0.61
CA ALA A 29 -11.09 -9.78 0.92
C ALA A 29 -11.03 -10.17 2.40
N VAL A 30 -9.83 -10.36 2.95
CA VAL A 30 -9.62 -10.72 4.37
C VAL A 30 -10.18 -9.63 5.30
N ILE A 31 -9.93 -8.35 5.01
CA ILE A 31 -10.47 -7.24 5.81
C ILE A 31 -12.00 -7.21 5.69
N LYS A 32 -12.56 -7.33 4.48
CA LYS A 32 -14.01 -7.29 4.27
C LYS A 32 -14.72 -8.40 5.04
N ASP A 33 -14.19 -9.61 5.01
CA ASP A 33 -14.72 -10.75 5.77
C ASP A 33 -14.64 -10.48 7.28
N THR A 34 -13.49 -10.01 7.77
CA THR A 34 -13.29 -9.70 9.19
C THR A 34 -14.23 -8.61 9.70
N LEU A 35 -14.59 -7.63 8.87
CA LEU A 35 -15.55 -6.58 9.21
C LEU A 35 -16.99 -7.07 9.39
N SER A 36 -17.29 -8.33 9.08
CA SER A 36 -18.58 -8.96 9.42
C SER A 36 -18.73 -9.23 10.92
N ILE A 37 -17.60 -9.33 11.64
CA ILE A 37 -17.57 -9.72 13.05
C ILE A 37 -16.80 -8.76 13.95
N VAL A 38 -16.04 -7.81 13.39
CA VAL A 38 -15.24 -6.82 14.13
C VAL A 38 -15.59 -5.42 13.63
N GLN A 39 -15.69 -4.47 14.57
CA GLN A 39 -15.90 -3.07 14.21
C GLN A 39 -14.67 -2.47 13.49
N PRO A 40 -14.87 -1.52 12.57
CA PRO A 40 -13.81 -0.98 11.71
C PRO A 40 -12.59 -0.43 12.45
N PHE A 41 -12.81 0.46 13.43
CA PHE A 41 -11.71 1.09 14.16
C PHE A 41 -11.05 0.10 15.10
N SER A 42 -11.82 -0.80 15.72
CA SER A 42 -11.31 -1.89 16.56
C SER A 42 -10.38 -2.81 15.77
N LEU A 43 -10.72 -3.16 14.52
CA LEU A 43 -9.85 -3.95 13.66
C LEU A 43 -8.54 -3.22 13.36
N MET A 44 -8.58 -1.93 13.05
CA MET A 44 -7.38 -1.14 12.78
C MET A 44 -6.54 -0.90 14.04
N MET A 45 -7.19 -0.66 15.18
CA MET A 45 -6.53 -0.56 16.49
C MET A 45 -5.75 -1.85 16.80
N LEU A 46 -6.38 -3.00 16.69
CA LEU A 46 -5.72 -4.29 16.94
C LEU A 46 -4.57 -4.53 15.94
N ARG A 47 -4.82 -4.32 14.65
CA ARG A 47 -3.83 -4.52 13.60
C ARG A 47 -2.58 -3.67 13.81
N PHE A 48 -2.73 -2.36 13.93
CA PHE A 48 -1.59 -1.44 14.09
C PHE A 48 -1.04 -1.45 15.52
N GLY A 49 -1.87 -1.66 16.54
CA GLY A 49 -1.44 -1.79 17.93
C GLY A 49 -0.51 -2.98 18.12
N PHE A 50 -0.90 -4.18 17.69
CA PHE A 50 -0.03 -5.35 17.76
C PHE A 50 1.21 -5.23 16.85
N SER A 51 1.09 -4.57 15.69
CA SER A 51 2.24 -4.29 14.82
C SER A 51 3.25 -3.35 15.48
N ALA A 52 2.77 -2.28 16.09
CA ALA A 52 3.61 -1.33 16.83
C ALA A 52 4.27 -1.99 18.04
N LEU A 53 3.50 -2.79 18.80
CA LEU A 53 4.01 -3.52 19.97
C LEU A 53 5.11 -4.51 19.57
N LEU A 54 4.85 -5.34 18.54
CA LEU A 54 5.81 -6.34 18.06
C LEU A 54 7.14 -5.70 17.66
N LEU A 55 7.10 -4.67 16.77
CA LEU A 55 8.32 -4.01 16.35
C LEU A 55 8.98 -3.21 17.47
N SER A 56 8.20 -2.64 18.41
CA SER A 56 8.75 -1.92 19.54
C SER A 56 9.54 -2.82 20.47
N ILE A 57 9.06 -4.04 20.72
CA ILE A 57 9.78 -5.04 21.54
C ILE A 57 11.05 -5.48 20.81
N LEU A 58 10.96 -5.84 19.51
CA LEU A 58 12.08 -6.34 18.74
C LEU A 58 13.19 -5.28 18.57
N TYR A 59 12.83 -4.00 18.50
CA TYR A 59 13.77 -2.91 18.19
C TYR A 59 13.84 -1.83 19.27
N ILE A 60 13.58 -2.19 20.55
CA ILE A 60 13.61 -1.27 21.68
C ILE A 60 14.94 -0.50 21.80
N GLY A 61 16.06 -1.14 21.44
CA GLY A 61 17.38 -0.51 21.44
C GLY A 61 17.52 0.60 20.40
N LYS A 62 16.82 0.53 19.26
CA LYS A 62 16.79 1.60 18.26
C LYS A 62 15.87 2.73 18.70
N ILE A 63 14.72 2.41 19.29
CA ILE A 63 13.75 3.40 19.79
C ILE A 63 14.37 4.27 20.87
N ARG A 64 15.11 3.68 21.81
CA ARG A 64 15.81 4.42 22.89
C ARG A 64 16.87 5.41 22.36
N LYS A 65 17.36 5.21 21.15
CA LYS A 65 18.35 6.07 20.48
C LYS A 65 17.72 6.99 19.44
N ALA A 66 16.37 7.04 19.34
CA ALA A 66 15.66 7.85 18.38
C ALA A 66 15.89 9.35 18.64
N ARG A 67 16.25 10.07 17.60
CA ARG A 67 16.38 11.54 17.65
C ARG A 67 15.02 12.18 17.43
N ILE A 68 14.83 13.42 17.87
CA ILE A 68 13.61 14.21 17.63
C ILE A 68 13.26 14.25 16.13
N LYS A 69 14.28 14.36 15.26
CA LYS A 69 14.09 14.32 13.81
C LYS A 69 13.45 13.02 13.34
N ASP A 70 13.87 11.88 13.89
CA ASP A 70 13.34 10.56 13.52
C ASP A 70 11.87 10.42 13.95
N ILE A 71 11.53 10.93 15.15
CA ILE A 71 10.16 10.96 15.67
C ILE A 71 9.28 11.86 14.82
N LYS A 72 9.75 13.06 14.46
CA LYS A 72 9.00 13.99 13.59
C LYS A 72 8.75 13.38 12.21
N ASN A 73 9.80 12.83 11.59
CA ASN A 73 9.70 12.23 10.25
C ASN A 73 8.76 11.01 10.23
N GLY A 74 8.96 10.07 11.17
CA GLY A 74 8.10 8.90 11.30
C GLY A 74 6.65 9.28 11.68
N GLY A 75 6.47 10.34 12.48
CA GLY A 75 5.16 10.89 12.84
C GLY A 75 4.41 11.43 11.63
N ILE A 76 5.06 12.20 10.75
CA ILE A 76 4.46 12.71 9.52
C ILE A 76 4.03 11.54 8.61
N ILE A 77 4.91 10.54 8.43
CA ILE A 77 4.60 9.33 7.67
C ILE A 77 3.39 8.61 8.29
N GLY A 78 3.36 8.50 9.63
CA GLY A 78 2.28 7.84 10.38
C GLY A 78 0.93 8.55 10.26
N ILE A 79 0.89 9.88 10.20
CA ILE A 79 -0.34 10.63 9.99
C ILE A 79 -0.93 10.33 8.60
N PHE A 80 -0.11 10.33 7.54
CA PHE A 80 -0.59 9.97 6.21
C PHE A 80 -1.03 8.50 6.13
N MET A 81 -0.32 7.59 6.80
CA MET A 81 -0.74 6.20 6.95
C MET A 81 -2.09 6.09 7.65
N PHE A 82 -2.27 6.75 8.79
CA PHE A 82 -3.54 6.77 9.49
C PHE A 82 -4.68 7.26 8.60
N LEU A 83 -4.52 8.41 7.93
CA LEU A 83 -5.56 8.97 7.06
C LEU A 83 -5.91 8.01 5.92
N ALA A 84 -4.91 7.38 5.30
CA ALA A 84 -5.15 6.39 4.26
C ALA A 84 -5.98 5.20 4.78
N PHE A 85 -5.60 4.63 5.93
CA PHE A 85 -6.31 3.49 6.52
C PHE A 85 -7.67 3.86 7.12
N TYR A 86 -7.83 5.08 7.63
CA TYR A 86 -9.12 5.59 8.09
C TYR A 86 -10.14 5.61 6.94
N PHE A 87 -9.79 6.23 5.82
CA PHE A 87 -10.67 6.27 4.66
C PHE A 87 -10.85 4.90 4.00
N MET A 88 -9.81 4.06 3.99
CA MET A 88 -9.92 2.69 3.50
C MET A 88 -10.94 1.88 4.28
N ILE A 89 -10.86 1.88 5.62
CA ILE A 89 -11.71 1.01 6.44
C ILE A 89 -13.17 1.45 6.41
N ILE A 90 -13.43 2.75 6.36
CA ILE A 90 -14.79 3.29 6.19
C ILE A 90 -15.36 2.92 4.82
N SER A 91 -14.58 3.07 3.76
CA SER A 91 -15.01 2.71 2.42
C SER A 91 -15.30 1.21 2.31
N ILE A 92 -14.36 0.34 2.70
CA ILE A 92 -14.52 -1.11 2.57
C ILE A 92 -15.65 -1.67 3.44
N LYS A 93 -15.98 -1.03 4.56
CA LYS A 93 -17.16 -1.38 5.37
C LYS A 93 -18.46 -1.22 4.56
N ASN A 94 -18.57 -0.17 3.78
CA ASN A 94 -19.83 0.29 3.18
C ASN A 94 -19.95 0.01 1.66
N THR A 95 -18.91 -0.55 1.00
CA THR A 95 -18.97 -0.94 -0.41
C THR A 95 -18.21 -2.25 -0.66
N THR A 96 -18.05 -2.68 -1.91
CA THR A 96 -17.42 -3.96 -2.23
C THR A 96 -15.89 -3.87 -2.17
N ALA A 97 -15.22 -4.97 -1.76
CA ALA A 97 -13.77 -5.04 -1.70
C ALA A 97 -13.10 -4.77 -3.06
N SER A 98 -13.67 -5.30 -4.15
CA SER A 98 -13.16 -5.10 -5.52
C SER A 98 -13.21 -3.64 -5.93
N LYS A 99 -14.35 -2.95 -5.69
CA LYS A 99 -14.52 -1.53 -6.02
C LYS A 99 -13.55 -0.63 -5.22
N VAL A 100 -13.40 -0.90 -3.92
CA VAL A 100 -12.44 -0.18 -3.07
C VAL A 100 -11.02 -0.40 -3.55
N SER A 101 -10.64 -1.64 -3.84
CA SER A 101 -9.32 -1.99 -4.35
C SER A 101 -8.98 -1.24 -5.64
N PHE A 102 -9.94 -1.14 -6.57
CA PHE A 102 -9.79 -0.39 -7.83
C PHE A 102 -9.57 1.10 -7.58
N ILE A 103 -10.48 1.74 -6.83
CA ILE A 103 -10.41 3.19 -6.60
C ILE A 103 -9.13 3.55 -5.83
N ILE A 104 -8.77 2.76 -4.82
CA ILE A 104 -7.52 2.96 -4.09
C ILE A 104 -6.31 2.78 -5.02
N GLY A 105 -6.32 1.76 -5.88
CA GLY A 105 -5.25 1.51 -6.85
C GLY A 105 -4.97 2.69 -7.78
N ALA A 106 -5.95 3.59 -7.98
CA ALA A 106 -5.77 4.83 -8.74
C ALA A 106 -4.74 5.81 -8.12
N TYR A 107 -4.20 5.52 -6.91
CA TYR A 107 -3.05 6.26 -6.38
C TYR A 107 -1.87 6.29 -7.36
N VAL A 108 -1.77 5.30 -8.25
CA VAL A 108 -0.72 5.25 -9.28
C VAL A 108 -0.77 6.45 -10.24
N LEU A 109 -1.95 7.01 -10.50
CA LEU A 109 -2.09 8.28 -11.21
C LEU A 109 -1.69 9.47 -10.35
N ILE A 110 -2.08 9.45 -9.08
CA ILE A 110 -1.90 10.60 -8.17
C ILE A 110 -0.42 10.80 -7.82
N VAL A 111 0.32 9.70 -7.57
CA VAL A 111 1.71 9.74 -7.09
C VAL A 111 2.64 10.56 -7.99
N PRO A 112 2.73 10.39 -9.32
CA PRO A 112 3.67 11.15 -10.13
C PRO A 112 3.38 12.65 -10.13
N PHE A 113 2.10 13.06 -10.10
CA PHE A 113 1.71 14.48 -10.07
C PHE A 113 1.94 15.09 -8.69
N LEU A 114 1.59 14.39 -7.63
CA LEU A 114 1.82 14.84 -6.26
C LEU A 114 3.33 14.91 -5.95
N ALA A 115 4.13 13.96 -6.43
CA ALA A 115 5.59 13.99 -6.36
C ALA A 115 6.16 15.19 -7.12
N TRP A 116 5.58 15.54 -8.27
CA TRP A 116 5.98 16.74 -9.00
C TRP A 116 5.75 18.01 -8.20
N VAL A 117 4.56 18.18 -7.63
CA VAL A 117 4.23 19.36 -6.80
C VAL A 117 5.19 19.47 -5.60
N ILE A 118 5.48 18.36 -4.92
CA ILE A 118 6.28 18.34 -3.69
C ILE A 118 7.78 18.43 -3.98
N ASN A 119 8.27 17.67 -4.95
CA ASN A 119 9.69 17.53 -5.25
C ASN A 119 10.15 18.48 -6.37
N LYS A 120 9.24 19.26 -6.98
CA LYS A 120 9.49 20.19 -8.10
C LYS A 120 10.09 19.52 -9.35
N LYS A 121 10.02 18.20 -9.47
CA LYS A 121 10.52 17.43 -10.62
C LYS A 121 9.34 16.92 -11.45
N LYS A 122 9.19 17.46 -12.66
CA LYS A 122 8.14 17.05 -13.60
C LYS A 122 8.27 15.56 -13.93
N PRO A 123 7.16 14.77 -13.89
CA PRO A 123 7.20 13.38 -14.30
C PRO A 123 7.59 13.27 -15.78
N ASP A 124 8.37 12.26 -16.11
CA ASP A 124 8.68 11.98 -17.50
C ASP A 124 7.49 11.29 -18.21
N LYS A 125 7.54 11.26 -19.55
CA LYS A 125 6.46 10.69 -20.35
C LYS A 125 6.18 9.22 -20.02
N TYR A 126 7.20 8.45 -19.66
CA TYR A 126 7.04 7.02 -19.33
C TYR A 126 6.33 6.82 -18.00
N ALA A 127 6.59 7.70 -17.01
CA ALA A 127 5.87 7.70 -15.74
C ALA A 127 4.38 8.00 -15.92
N VAL A 128 4.05 9.00 -16.75
CA VAL A 128 2.65 9.35 -17.04
C VAL A 128 1.96 8.24 -17.85
N THR A 129 2.60 7.76 -18.92
CA THR A 129 2.03 6.68 -19.74
C THR A 129 1.84 5.41 -18.93
N GLY A 130 2.81 5.02 -18.10
CA GLY A 130 2.71 3.87 -17.20
C GLY A 130 1.55 4.02 -16.22
N ALA A 131 1.40 5.19 -15.59
CA ALA A 131 0.29 5.46 -14.67
C ALA A 131 -1.09 5.36 -15.34
N VAL A 132 -1.25 5.91 -16.55
CA VAL A 132 -2.49 5.82 -17.33
C VAL A 132 -2.79 4.36 -17.71
N LEU A 133 -1.81 3.64 -18.27
CA LEU A 133 -1.98 2.23 -18.64
C LEU A 133 -2.33 1.36 -17.43
N ALA A 134 -1.67 1.57 -16.29
CA ALA A 134 -1.96 0.84 -15.06
C ALA A 134 -3.40 1.09 -14.59
N THR A 135 -3.86 2.35 -14.62
CA THR A 135 -5.22 2.70 -14.21
C THR A 135 -6.27 2.07 -15.12
N VAL A 136 -6.05 2.10 -16.44
CA VAL A 136 -6.94 1.42 -17.38
C VAL A 136 -6.93 -0.09 -17.13
N GLY A 137 -5.74 -0.69 -16.93
CA GLY A 137 -5.60 -2.10 -16.60
C GLY A 137 -6.33 -2.49 -15.30
N LEU A 138 -6.22 -1.67 -14.26
CA LEU A 138 -6.97 -1.84 -13.00
C LEU A 138 -8.48 -1.79 -13.25
N GLY A 139 -8.96 -0.90 -14.13
CA GLY A 139 -10.36 -0.84 -14.54
C GLY A 139 -10.84 -2.16 -15.14
N PHE A 140 -10.07 -2.72 -16.06
CA PHE A 140 -10.38 -4.03 -16.68
C PHE A 140 -10.37 -5.18 -15.67
N LEU A 141 -9.51 -5.14 -14.64
CA LEU A 141 -9.44 -6.18 -13.61
C LEU A 141 -10.64 -6.15 -12.64
N THR A 142 -11.26 -4.98 -12.44
CA THR A 142 -12.12 -4.79 -11.27
C THR A 142 -13.57 -4.41 -11.59
N ILE A 143 -13.83 -3.87 -12.80
CA ILE A 143 -15.15 -3.38 -13.19
C ILE A 143 -15.85 -4.45 -14.03
N GLU A 144 -16.73 -5.25 -13.41
CA GLU A 144 -17.44 -6.31 -14.13
C GLU A 144 -18.75 -5.84 -14.81
N LYS A 145 -19.52 -4.96 -14.17
CA LYS A 145 -20.86 -4.54 -14.65
C LYS A 145 -21.16 -3.08 -14.33
N GLY A 146 -20.48 -2.15 -15.01
CA GLY A 146 -20.74 -0.73 -14.81
C GLY A 146 -20.25 -0.19 -13.46
N ILE A 147 -20.19 1.14 -13.34
CA ILE A 147 -19.77 1.81 -12.10
C ILE A 147 -21.03 2.41 -11.48
N ASP A 148 -21.58 1.76 -10.47
CA ASP A 148 -22.58 2.37 -9.59
C ASP A 148 -21.84 3.14 -8.50
N PHE A 149 -21.78 4.47 -8.65
CA PHE A 149 -21.02 5.35 -7.75
C PHE A 149 -21.87 5.71 -6.53
N ASN A 150 -21.34 5.48 -5.34
CA ASN A 150 -21.99 5.86 -4.09
C ASN A 150 -21.09 6.79 -3.24
N VAL A 151 -21.66 7.38 -2.18
CA VAL A 151 -20.95 8.35 -1.32
C VAL A 151 -19.69 7.75 -0.66
N TRP A 152 -19.64 6.45 -0.41
CA TRP A 152 -18.50 5.77 0.23
C TRP A 152 -17.32 5.59 -0.72
N ASP A 153 -17.54 5.74 -2.03
CA ASP A 153 -16.47 5.75 -3.02
C ASP A 153 -15.62 7.01 -2.90
N ILE A 154 -16.20 8.12 -2.41
CA ILE A 154 -15.44 9.33 -2.08
C ILE A 154 -14.39 9.02 -1.00
N ALA A 155 -14.73 8.21 0.00
CA ALA A 155 -13.77 7.77 1.00
C ALA A 155 -12.62 6.95 0.36
N ALA A 156 -12.92 6.08 -0.62
CA ALA A 156 -11.88 5.36 -1.36
C ALA A 156 -10.97 6.31 -2.17
N VAL A 157 -11.52 7.37 -2.77
CA VAL A 157 -10.73 8.41 -3.46
C VAL A 157 -9.83 9.16 -2.48
N CYS A 158 -10.35 9.55 -1.31
CA CYS A 158 -9.54 10.15 -0.24
C CYS A 158 -8.42 9.19 0.20
N CYS A 159 -8.74 7.91 0.39
CA CYS A 159 -7.76 6.88 0.70
C CYS A 159 -6.65 6.82 -0.35
N SER A 160 -7.00 6.79 -1.64
CA SER A 160 -6.06 6.80 -2.77
C SER A 160 -5.11 8.00 -2.70
N PHE A 161 -5.64 9.19 -2.41
CA PHE A 161 -4.83 10.42 -2.23
C PHE A 161 -3.87 10.30 -1.04
N PHE A 162 -4.34 9.82 0.11
CA PHE A 162 -3.51 9.70 1.30
C PHE A 162 -2.49 8.57 1.21
N PHE A 163 -2.75 7.47 0.48
CA PHE A 163 -1.71 6.49 0.15
C PHE A 163 -0.64 7.07 -0.76
N ALA A 164 -1.02 7.88 -1.75
CA ALA A 164 -0.04 8.60 -2.57
C ALA A 164 0.82 9.54 -1.71
N ALA A 165 0.20 10.30 -0.82
CA ALA A 165 0.90 11.20 0.10
C ALA A 165 1.81 10.42 1.08
N HIS A 166 1.38 9.26 1.59
CA HIS A 166 2.18 8.38 2.43
C HIS A 166 3.44 7.88 1.70
N MET A 167 3.31 7.41 0.45
CA MET A 167 4.46 6.96 -0.35
C MET A 167 5.48 8.09 -0.56
N ILE A 168 5.00 9.31 -0.84
CA ILE A 168 5.86 10.48 -1.02
C ILE A 168 6.48 10.91 0.32
N ALA A 169 5.74 10.80 1.42
CA ALA A 169 6.26 11.07 2.75
C ALA A 169 7.40 10.10 3.12
N ILE A 170 7.27 8.81 2.81
CA ILE A 170 8.36 7.83 2.98
C ILE A 170 9.57 8.23 2.11
N GLU A 171 9.38 8.58 0.84
CA GLU A 171 10.48 8.99 -0.03
C GLU A 171 11.19 10.24 0.50
N LYS A 172 10.43 11.22 0.99
CA LYS A 172 10.97 12.52 1.42
C LYS A 172 11.58 12.47 2.83
N TYR A 173 10.88 11.86 3.78
CA TYR A 173 11.24 11.90 5.20
C TYR A 173 11.93 10.61 5.67
N GLY A 174 11.75 9.49 4.96
CA GLY A 174 12.37 8.20 5.29
C GLY A 174 13.82 8.09 4.85
N LYS A 175 14.31 8.91 3.90
CA LYS A 175 15.70 8.81 3.39
C LYS A 175 16.76 8.99 4.46
N ASP A 176 16.53 9.95 5.37
CA ASP A 176 17.49 10.32 6.42
C ASP A 176 17.26 9.58 7.75
N SER A 177 16.25 8.72 7.81
CA SER A 177 15.87 7.97 9.01
C SER A 177 16.22 6.49 8.87
N ASP A 178 16.41 5.79 9.99
CA ASP A 178 16.45 4.32 9.97
C ASP A 178 15.07 3.78 9.52
N PRO A 179 15.00 2.90 8.49
CA PRO A 179 13.71 2.43 7.96
C PRO A 179 12.86 1.71 9.00
N ILE A 180 13.49 0.93 9.88
CA ILE A 180 12.78 0.21 10.93
C ILE A 180 12.20 1.19 11.94
N LEU A 181 13.01 2.18 12.36
CA LEU A 181 12.55 3.20 13.29
C LEU A 181 11.40 4.03 12.71
N ALA A 182 11.49 4.42 11.43
CA ALA A 182 10.38 5.09 10.74
C ALA A 182 9.13 4.21 10.69
N THR A 183 9.28 2.89 10.47
CA THR A 183 8.16 1.93 10.46
C THR A 183 7.53 1.78 11.84
N VAL A 184 8.33 1.69 12.89
CA VAL A 184 7.81 1.63 14.27
C VAL A 184 7.02 2.88 14.62
N ILE A 185 7.58 4.07 14.36
CA ILE A 185 6.95 5.34 14.71
C ILE A 185 5.65 5.55 13.95
N GLN A 186 5.61 5.25 12.64
CA GLN A 186 4.37 5.37 11.88
C GLN A 186 3.27 4.43 12.40
N PHE A 187 3.62 3.21 12.86
CA PHE A 187 2.66 2.30 13.46
C PHE A 187 2.17 2.79 14.82
N ILE A 188 3.07 3.32 15.67
CA ILE A 188 2.69 3.90 16.96
C ILE A 188 1.69 5.04 16.77
N VAL A 189 1.96 5.97 15.83
CA VAL A 189 1.06 7.09 15.55
C VAL A 189 -0.28 6.60 15.02
N THR A 190 -0.26 5.71 14.04
CA THR A 190 -1.49 5.14 13.45
C THR A 190 -2.31 4.39 14.50
N ALA A 191 -1.67 3.54 15.30
CA ALA A 191 -2.32 2.79 16.39
C ALA A 191 -2.91 3.72 17.45
N GLY A 192 -2.13 4.73 17.90
CA GLY A 192 -2.58 5.67 18.92
C GLY A 192 -3.86 6.41 18.53
N ILE A 193 -3.96 6.85 17.25
CA ILE A 193 -5.17 7.52 16.78
C ILE A 193 -6.33 6.52 16.66
N PHE A 194 -6.10 5.29 16.18
CA PHE A 194 -7.16 4.28 16.15
C PHE A 194 -7.61 3.84 17.54
N VAL A 195 -6.72 3.80 18.54
CA VAL A 195 -7.09 3.59 19.95
C VAL A 195 -8.10 4.65 20.40
N LEU A 196 -7.81 5.93 20.13
CA LEU A 196 -8.72 7.02 20.47
C LEU A 196 -10.07 6.90 19.74
N LEU A 197 -10.06 6.63 18.44
CA LEU A 197 -11.30 6.46 17.67
C LEU A 197 -12.13 5.27 18.17
N THR A 198 -11.49 4.13 18.47
CA THR A 198 -12.17 2.97 19.04
C THR A 198 -12.84 3.33 20.37
N GLY A 199 -12.13 4.00 21.27
CA GLY A 199 -12.68 4.41 22.55
C GLY A 199 -13.84 5.40 22.43
N CYS A 200 -13.77 6.33 21.45
CA CYS A 200 -14.82 7.35 21.26
C CYS A 200 -16.09 6.82 20.56
N PHE A 201 -15.95 5.85 19.64
CA PHE A 201 -17.05 5.50 18.73
C PHE A 201 -17.51 4.04 18.82
N GLU A 202 -16.67 3.11 19.26
CA GLU A 202 -16.98 1.67 19.21
C GLU A 202 -16.91 0.97 20.58
N GLY A 203 -16.10 1.50 21.49
CA GLY A 203 -15.75 0.84 22.75
C GLY A 203 -14.70 -0.27 22.57
N TYR A 204 -14.03 -0.63 23.66
CA TYR A 204 -13.01 -1.67 23.64
C TYR A 204 -13.61 -3.04 23.92
N ASP A 205 -13.59 -3.93 22.93
CA ASP A 205 -13.96 -5.32 23.07
C ASP A 205 -12.81 -6.23 22.66
N PHE A 206 -12.20 -6.88 23.65
CA PHE A 206 -11.12 -7.85 23.41
C PHE A 206 -11.62 -9.30 23.44
N SER A 207 -12.89 -9.54 23.70
CA SER A 207 -13.49 -10.90 23.71
C SER A 207 -13.44 -11.56 22.34
N ILE A 208 -13.34 -10.75 21.28
CA ILE A 208 -13.24 -11.21 19.89
C ILE A 208 -11.88 -11.86 19.54
N LEU A 209 -10.80 -11.55 20.29
CA LEU A 209 -9.43 -11.98 19.99
C LEU A 209 -9.27 -13.49 19.76
N PRO A 210 -9.83 -14.39 20.58
CA PRO A 210 -9.70 -15.83 20.35
C PRO A 210 -10.27 -16.25 18.99
N ARG A 211 -11.34 -15.58 18.55
CA ARG A 211 -12.04 -15.88 17.29
C ARG A 211 -11.26 -15.44 16.06
N ILE A 212 -10.55 -14.33 16.14
CA ILE A 212 -9.83 -13.74 14.99
C ILE A 212 -8.31 -13.91 15.06
N LYS A 213 -7.78 -14.66 16.01
CA LYS A 213 -6.33 -14.75 16.31
C LYS A 213 -5.46 -15.05 15.10
N TRP A 214 -5.88 -15.96 14.24
CA TRP A 214 -5.12 -16.33 13.03
C TRP A 214 -5.19 -15.25 11.95
N THR A 215 -6.38 -14.71 11.71
CA THR A 215 -6.59 -13.59 10.79
C THR A 215 -5.82 -12.35 11.27
N LEU A 216 -5.88 -12.07 12.58
CA LEU A 216 -5.13 -10.95 13.17
C LEU A 216 -3.62 -11.18 13.06
N GLY A 217 -3.13 -12.39 13.31
CA GLY A 217 -1.72 -12.76 13.11
C GLY A 217 -1.26 -12.53 11.67
N TYR A 218 -2.06 -12.95 10.69
CA TYR A 218 -1.83 -12.66 9.28
C TYR A 218 -1.82 -11.15 9.00
N LEU A 219 -2.83 -10.41 9.47
CA LEU A 219 -2.93 -8.97 9.27
C LEU A 219 -1.76 -8.21 9.91
N VAL A 220 -1.33 -8.61 11.11
CA VAL A 220 -0.22 -7.98 11.83
C VAL A 220 1.12 -8.27 11.17
N VAL A 221 1.47 -9.53 11.03
CA VAL A 221 2.84 -9.92 10.63
C VAL A 221 3.00 -9.89 9.11
N ILE A 222 2.17 -10.68 8.41
CA ILE A 222 2.36 -10.91 6.97
C ILE A 222 1.93 -9.70 6.15
N SER A 223 0.83 -9.04 6.52
CA SER A 223 0.28 -7.96 5.69
C SER A 223 0.59 -6.55 6.19
N THR A 224 1.17 -6.40 7.39
CA THR A 224 1.52 -5.07 7.93
C THR A 224 3.01 -4.96 8.25
N VAL A 225 3.52 -5.67 9.23
CA VAL A 225 4.91 -5.51 9.72
C VAL A 225 5.92 -5.74 8.60
N ILE A 226 5.88 -6.88 7.95
CA ILE A 226 6.83 -7.23 6.89
C ILE A 226 6.70 -6.29 5.68
N PRO A 227 5.51 -6.09 5.09
CA PRO A 227 5.36 -5.25 3.91
C PRO A 227 5.76 -3.80 4.12
N PHE A 228 5.34 -3.16 5.21
CA PHE A 228 5.67 -1.75 5.45
C PHE A 228 7.13 -1.55 5.84
N ALA A 229 7.76 -2.49 6.56
CA ALA A 229 9.20 -2.45 6.80
C ALA A 229 9.99 -2.56 5.49
N ILE A 230 9.59 -3.47 4.60
CA ILE A 230 10.17 -3.61 3.26
C ILE A 230 9.96 -2.32 2.45
N GLN A 231 8.72 -1.84 2.35
CA GLN A 231 8.39 -0.63 1.58
C GLN A 231 9.22 0.55 2.05
N THR A 232 9.29 0.80 3.36
CA THR A 232 10.07 1.91 3.93
C THR A 232 11.57 1.76 3.65
N ALA A 233 12.08 0.54 3.66
CA ALA A 233 13.49 0.27 3.37
C ALA A 233 13.82 0.46 1.87
N VAL A 234 13.02 -0.08 0.97
CA VAL A 234 13.32 -0.05 -0.48
C VAL A 234 13.05 1.29 -1.12
N GLN A 235 12.15 2.11 -0.58
CA GLN A 235 11.89 3.47 -1.05
C GLN A 235 13.07 4.44 -0.82
N LYS A 236 14.13 4.01 -0.15
CA LYS A 236 15.41 4.72 -0.16
C LYS A 236 16.14 4.63 -1.51
N TYR A 237 15.86 3.59 -2.28
CA TYR A 237 16.57 3.26 -3.52
C TYR A 237 15.73 3.47 -4.78
N ILE A 238 14.41 3.44 -4.64
CA ILE A 238 13.45 3.65 -5.73
C ILE A 238 12.48 4.78 -5.41
N SER A 239 11.95 5.42 -6.45
CA SER A 239 11.03 6.54 -6.30
C SER A 239 9.63 6.09 -5.83
N SER A 240 8.87 7.02 -5.24
CA SER A 240 7.45 6.79 -4.92
C SER A 240 6.63 6.42 -6.16
N THR A 241 6.95 6.97 -7.32
CA THR A 241 6.28 6.66 -8.59
C THR A 241 6.53 5.22 -9.03
N SER A 242 7.78 4.74 -9.01
CA SER A 242 8.09 3.32 -9.26
C SER A 242 7.45 2.39 -8.23
N THR A 243 7.50 2.77 -6.94
CA THR A 243 6.84 2.02 -5.87
C THR A 243 5.34 1.87 -6.13
N ALA A 244 4.66 2.98 -6.41
CA ALA A 244 3.22 2.99 -6.69
C ALA A 244 2.87 2.06 -7.86
N LEU A 245 3.64 2.13 -8.95
CA LEU A 245 3.38 1.31 -10.12
C LEU A 245 3.62 -0.19 -9.86
N ILE A 246 4.72 -0.56 -9.20
CA ILE A 246 5.00 -1.97 -8.88
C ILE A 246 3.91 -2.53 -7.96
N LEU A 247 3.45 -1.75 -6.99
CA LEU A 247 2.40 -2.17 -6.07
C LEU A 247 1.03 -2.35 -6.75
N THR A 248 0.79 -1.84 -7.98
CA THR A 248 -0.43 -2.18 -8.73
C THR A 248 -0.53 -3.67 -9.09
N LEU A 249 0.60 -4.41 -9.06
CA LEU A 249 0.59 -5.87 -9.16
C LEU A 249 -0.30 -6.55 -8.11
N GLN A 250 -0.59 -5.89 -6.98
CA GLN A 250 -1.52 -6.44 -5.99
C GLN A 250 -2.90 -6.78 -6.60
N SER A 251 -3.36 -5.99 -7.57
CA SER A 251 -4.65 -6.26 -8.23
C SER A 251 -4.55 -7.43 -9.22
N VAL A 252 -3.41 -7.59 -9.88
CA VAL A 252 -3.13 -8.76 -10.73
C VAL A 252 -3.07 -10.02 -9.88
N PHE A 253 -2.31 -10.00 -8.79
CA PHE A 253 -2.21 -11.13 -7.87
C PHE A 253 -3.55 -11.43 -7.19
N GLY A 254 -4.35 -10.40 -6.85
CA GLY A 254 -5.70 -10.57 -6.32
C GLY A 254 -6.63 -11.29 -7.30
N ALA A 255 -6.60 -10.90 -8.58
CA ALA A 255 -7.36 -11.57 -9.62
C ALA A 255 -6.93 -13.04 -9.83
N VAL A 256 -5.61 -13.29 -9.89
CA VAL A 256 -5.07 -14.66 -9.99
C VAL A 256 -5.46 -15.50 -8.78
N PHE A 257 -5.44 -14.92 -7.59
CA PHE A 257 -5.84 -15.61 -6.36
C PHE A 257 -7.33 -15.93 -6.35
N ALA A 258 -8.19 -15.03 -6.83
CA ALA A 258 -9.63 -15.27 -6.96
C ALA A 258 -9.91 -16.45 -7.91
N VAL A 259 -9.26 -16.49 -9.07
CA VAL A 259 -9.37 -17.60 -10.03
C VAL A 259 -8.91 -18.94 -9.42
N TRP A 260 -7.77 -18.93 -8.72
CA TRP A 260 -7.17 -20.16 -8.20
C TRP A 260 -7.83 -20.69 -6.92
N TYR A 261 -8.24 -19.78 -6.02
CA TYR A 261 -8.75 -20.16 -4.69
C TYR A 261 -10.27 -20.17 -4.60
N LEU A 262 -10.95 -19.31 -5.37
CA LEU A 262 -12.41 -19.19 -5.36
C LEU A 262 -13.07 -19.88 -6.56
N ASP A 263 -12.28 -20.60 -7.39
CA ASP A 263 -12.75 -21.24 -8.64
C ASP A 263 -13.46 -20.27 -9.61
N GLU A 264 -13.10 -18.96 -9.55
CA GLU A 264 -13.64 -17.98 -10.47
C GLU A 264 -13.07 -18.19 -11.89
N ARG A 265 -13.87 -17.92 -12.91
CA ARG A 265 -13.39 -18.02 -14.30
C ARG A 265 -12.60 -16.78 -14.68
N MET A 266 -11.38 -16.97 -15.18
CA MET A 266 -10.62 -15.88 -15.75
C MET A 266 -11.30 -15.37 -17.02
N THR A 267 -11.84 -14.15 -16.97
CA THR A 267 -12.47 -13.54 -18.13
C THR A 267 -11.42 -12.93 -19.07
N LEU A 268 -11.77 -12.78 -20.35
CA LEU A 268 -10.91 -12.07 -21.31
C LEU A 268 -10.58 -10.65 -20.81
N GLN A 269 -11.54 -9.99 -20.18
CA GLN A 269 -11.39 -8.67 -19.60
C GLN A 269 -10.30 -8.66 -18.51
N MET A 270 -10.30 -9.62 -17.59
CA MET A 270 -9.27 -9.77 -16.55
C MET A 270 -7.89 -10.01 -17.20
N GLY A 271 -7.81 -10.84 -18.23
CA GLY A 271 -6.57 -11.08 -18.97
C GLY A 271 -5.99 -9.80 -19.60
N ILE A 272 -6.83 -8.99 -20.25
CA ILE A 272 -6.43 -7.69 -20.81
C ILE A 272 -5.93 -6.76 -19.69
N GLY A 273 -6.63 -6.71 -18.56
CA GLY A 273 -6.22 -5.91 -17.40
C GLY A 273 -4.83 -6.29 -16.87
N CYS A 274 -4.56 -7.58 -16.71
CA CYS A 274 -3.24 -8.10 -16.29
C CYS A 274 -2.13 -7.67 -17.27
N VAL A 275 -2.37 -7.81 -18.57
CA VAL A 275 -1.40 -7.41 -19.62
C VAL A 275 -1.14 -5.91 -19.56
N LEU A 276 -2.17 -5.08 -19.43
CA LEU A 276 -2.02 -3.62 -19.38
C LEU A 276 -1.20 -3.18 -18.14
N VAL A 277 -1.45 -3.76 -16.96
CA VAL A 277 -0.66 -3.47 -15.76
C VAL A 277 0.79 -3.91 -15.95
N PHE A 278 1.03 -5.08 -16.53
CA PHE A 278 2.38 -5.54 -16.81
C PHE A 278 3.12 -4.62 -17.81
N VAL A 279 2.47 -4.25 -18.92
CA VAL A 279 3.03 -3.31 -19.92
C VAL A 279 3.30 -1.94 -19.28
N ALA A 280 2.44 -1.47 -18.39
CA ALA A 280 2.65 -0.23 -17.65
C ALA A 280 3.96 -0.25 -16.85
N ILE A 281 4.20 -1.34 -16.10
CA ILE A 281 5.43 -1.51 -15.29
C ILE A 281 6.65 -1.56 -16.19
N VAL A 282 6.62 -2.37 -17.25
CA VAL A 282 7.72 -2.46 -18.23
C VAL A 282 8.01 -1.08 -18.83
N THR A 283 6.97 -0.34 -19.22
CA THR A 283 7.09 0.99 -19.83
C THR A 283 7.83 1.96 -18.92
N GLN A 284 7.49 2.01 -17.64
CA GLN A 284 8.10 2.95 -16.69
C GLN A 284 9.50 2.49 -16.25
N GLU A 285 9.67 1.21 -15.91
CA GLU A 285 10.93 0.72 -15.34
C GLU A 285 12.04 0.63 -16.39
N THR A 286 11.73 0.16 -17.59
CA THR A 286 12.74 0.00 -18.64
C THR A 286 12.89 1.20 -19.55
N LYS A 287 11.84 2.07 -19.62
CA LYS A 287 11.75 3.18 -20.58
C LYS A 287 12.02 2.73 -22.02
N TRP A 288 11.76 1.46 -22.31
CA TRP A 288 12.00 0.81 -23.60
C TRP A 288 13.47 0.92 -24.09
N LYS A 289 14.43 1.09 -23.16
CA LYS A 289 15.86 1.23 -23.50
C LYS A 289 16.42 0.03 -24.25
N PHE A 290 15.85 -1.17 -24.07
CA PHE A 290 16.25 -2.37 -24.78
C PHE A 290 15.88 -2.34 -26.27
N LEU A 291 14.89 -1.52 -26.68
CA LEU A 291 14.52 -1.31 -28.08
C LEU A 291 15.34 -0.19 -28.74
N THR A 292 15.92 0.71 -27.94
CA THR A 292 16.70 1.86 -28.42
C THR A 292 18.20 1.62 -28.40
N LYS A 293 18.68 0.49 -27.82
CA LYS A 293 20.08 0.07 -27.91
C LYS A 293 20.29 -0.58 -29.27
N LYS A 294 20.35 0.22 -30.33
CA LYS A 294 21.04 -0.11 -31.57
C LYS A 294 22.42 0.51 -31.46
N ASP A 295 23.43 -0.37 -31.50
CA ASP A 295 24.87 -0.16 -31.70
C ASP A 295 25.62 0.68 -30.69
#